data_a9cc27958383bacc656ca409a61f8c08
#
_entry.id   a9cc27958383bacc656ca409a61f8c08
#
_cell.length_a   1.000
_cell.length_b   1.000
_cell.length_c   1.000
_cell.angle_alpha   90.00
_cell.angle_beta   90.00
_cell.angle_gamma   90.00
#
_symmetry.space_group_name_H-M   'P 1'
#
loop_
_entity.id
_entity.type
_entity.pdbx_description
1 polymer ?
#
loop_
_entity_poly.entity_id
_entity_poly.type
_entity_poly.pdbx_seq_one_letter_code
_entity_poly.pdbx_strand_id
1 'polypeptide(L)'
;MRERHGRPDDPLFASIRGGKLSRDAVERLVEKYISIAAEKCQSLKRKNVSPHALRHSAAMDLLQNGVDRTVIALWLGHESVETTQIYLHADMKLKEKALSRTPPLGVKPGRYRPDDQLLAFLESL
;
A
#
# COMPACT_ATOMS: atom_id res chain seq x y z
N MET A 1 -17.06 13.91 -9.23
CA MET A 1 -16.98 13.17 -7.95
C MET A 1 -17.89 13.87 -6.96
N ARG A 2 -18.97 13.28 -6.51
CA ARG A 2 -19.83 13.91 -5.49
C ARG A 2 -19.12 13.77 -4.15
N GLU A 3 -18.72 14.88 -3.56
CA GLU A 3 -18.29 14.95 -2.17
C GLU A 3 -19.47 14.49 -1.28
N ARG A 4 -19.38 13.28 -0.79
CA ARG A 4 -20.28 12.84 0.28
C ARG A 4 -19.70 13.38 1.57
N HIS A 5 -20.40 14.30 2.20
CA HIS A 5 -20.13 14.68 3.58
C HIS A 5 -20.42 13.45 4.45
N GLY A 6 -19.39 12.62 4.68
CA GLY A 6 -19.47 11.46 5.55
C GLY A 6 -19.52 11.88 7.02
N ARG A 7 -20.15 11.07 7.85
CA ARG A 7 -20.05 11.20 9.31
C ARG A 7 -18.70 10.68 9.78
N PRO A 8 -18.20 11.11 10.96
CA PRO A 8 -16.92 10.61 11.48
C PRO A 8 -16.83 9.09 11.60
N ASP A 9 -17.96 8.41 11.79
CA ASP A 9 -18.05 6.95 11.93
C ASP A 9 -18.28 6.22 10.59
N ASP A 10 -18.46 6.95 9.49
CA ASP A 10 -18.66 6.33 8.20
C ASP A 10 -17.35 5.69 7.71
N PRO A 11 -17.41 4.50 7.09
CA PRO A 11 -16.22 3.87 6.55
C PRO A 11 -15.65 4.71 5.40
N LEU A 12 -14.33 4.89 5.41
CA LEU A 12 -13.62 5.62 4.36
C LEU A 12 -13.83 4.98 2.98
N PHE A 13 -13.89 3.65 2.95
CA PHE A 13 -14.21 2.87 1.78
C PHE A 13 -15.48 2.05 2.05
N ALA A 14 -16.60 2.53 1.55
CA ALA A 14 -17.87 1.88 1.73
C ALA A 14 -18.10 0.80 0.65
N SER A 15 -18.77 -0.28 1.04
CA SER A 15 -19.36 -1.24 0.11
C SER A 15 -20.55 -0.61 -0.61
N ILE A 16 -21.02 -1.25 -1.69
CA ILE A 16 -22.25 -0.83 -2.42
C ILE A 16 -23.45 -0.72 -1.48
N ARG A 17 -23.48 -1.52 -0.40
CA ARG A 17 -24.53 -1.53 0.62
C ARG A 17 -24.33 -0.48 1.72
N GLY A 18 -23.27 0.33 1.67
CA GLY A 18 -22.97 1.40 2.63
C GLY A 18 -22.19 0.97 3.87
N GLY A 19 -21.92 -0.32 4.08
CA GLY A 19 -21.09 -0.81 5.19
C GLY A 19 -19.60 -0.85 4.86
N LYS A 20 -18.77 -1.29 5.82
CA LYS A 20 -17.32 -1.49 5.61
C LYS A 20 -17.08 -2.54 4.50
N LEU A 21 -16.04 -2.34 3.71
CA LEU A 21 -15.54 -3.39 2.84
C LEU A 21 -15.00 -4.55 3.68
N SER A 22 -15.46 -5.77 3.41
CA SER A 22 -14.89 -6.96 4.02
C SER A 22 -13.54 -7.32 3.38
N ARG A 23 -12.74 -8.11 4.08
CA ARG A 23 -11.50 -8.66 3.54
C ARG A 23 -11.74 -9.37 2.21
N ASP A 24 -12.75 -10.23 2.16
CA ASP A 24 -13.12 -10.99 0.95
C ASP A 24 -13.52 -10.06 -0.20
N ALA A 25 -14.19 -8.94 0.09
CA ALA A 25 -14.54 -7.96 -0.94
C ALA A 25 -13.30 -7.31 -1.54
N VAL A 26 -12.30 -7.00 -0.72
CA VAL A 26 -11.01 -6.45 -1.19
C VAL A 26 -10.25 -7.49 -2.01
N GLU A 27 -10.19 -8.73 -1.55
CA GLU A 27 -9.53 -9.82 -2.28
C GLU A 27 -10.16 -10.01 -3.67
N ARG A 28 -11.48 -10.07 -3.76
CA ARG A 28 -12.21 -10.18 -5.05
C ARG A 28 -11.96 -8.98 -5.97
N LEU A 29 -11.85 -7.77 -5.40
CA LEU A 29 -11.52 -6.59 -6.20
C LEU A 29 -10.11 -6.70 -6.78
N VAL A 30 -9.14 -7.13 -5.98
CA VAL A 30 -7.77 -7.34 -6.44
C VAL A 30 -7.74 -8.39 -7.53
N GLU A 31 -8.36 -9.55 -7.33
CA GLU A 31 -8.44 -10.63 -8.33
C GLU A 31 -9.05 -10.13 -9.65
N LYS A 32 -10.15 -9.40 -9.57
CA LYS A 32 -10.81 -8.82 -10.74
C LYS A 32 -9.87 -7.90 -11.53
N TYR A 33 -9.21 -6.97 -10.86
CA TYR A 33 -8.33 -6.02 -11.55
C TYR A 33 -7.03 -6.65 -12.03
N ILE A 34 -6.51 -7.65 -11.33
CA ILE A 34 -5.36 -8.44 -11.80
C ILE A 34 -5.71 -9.22 -13.06
N SER A 35 -6.90 -9.82 -13.13
CA SER A 35 -7.35 -10.53 -14.34
C SER A 35 -7.42 -9.59 -15.53
N ILE A 36 -7.96 -8.39 -15.37
CA ILE A 36 -8.03 -7.37 -16.42
C ILE A 36 -6.62 -6.91 -16.84
N ALA A 37 -5.76 -6.67 -15.86
CA ALA A 37 -4.38 -6.23 -16.12
C ALA A 37 -3.55 -7.33 -16.79
N ALA A 38 -3.80 -8.61 -16.49
CA ALA A 38 -3.11 -9.75 -17.06
C ALA A 38 -3.38 -9.93 -18.56
N GLU A 39 -4.50 -9.40 -19.07
CA GLU A 39 -4.77 -9.37 -20.52
C GLU A 39 -3.73 -8.53 -21.27
N LYS A 40 -3.29 -7.43 -20.64
CA LYS A 40 -2.30 -6.50 -21.20
C LYS A 40 -0.86 -6.85 -20.80
N CYS A 41 -0.69 -7.49 -19.64
CA CYS A 41 0.63 -7.81 -19.09
C CYS A 41 0.72 -9.30 -18.75
N GLN A 42 1.32 -10.08 -19.67
CA GLN A 42 1.39 -11.54 -19.54
C GLN A 42 2.18 -12.02 -18.31
N SER A 43 3.12 -11.21 -17.81
CA SER A 43 3.89 -11.56 -16.61
C SER A 43 3.00 -11.68 -15.37
N LEU A 44 1.85 -11.01 -15.33
CA LEU A 44 0.90 -11.10 -14.23
C LEU A 44 0.16 -12.44 -14.17
N LYS A 45 0.00 -13.13 -15.30
CA LYS A 45 -0.67 -14.44 -15.36
C LYS A 45 0.02 -15.52 -14.53
N ARG A 46 1.33 -15.36 -14.31
CA ARG A 46 2.15 -16.32 -13.55
C ARG A 46 2.37 -15.91 -12.09
N LYS A 47 1.85 -14.75 -11.70
CA LYS A 47 2.06 -14.20 -10.35
C LYS A 47 0.79 -14.36 -9.52
N ASN A 48 0.96 -14.85 -8.32
CA ASN A 48 -0.10 -14.81 -7.32
C ASN A 48 -0.09 -13.44 -6.66
N VAL A 49 -0.97 -12.55 -7.09
CA VAL A 49 -1.08 -11.19 -6.57
C VAL A 49 -2.21 -11.13 -5.56
N SER A 50 -1.84 -10.89 -4.31
CA SER A 50 -2.76 -10.69 -3.20
C SER A 50 -2.75 -9.23 -2.73
N PRO A 51 -3.71 -8.78 -1.92
CA PRO A 51 -3.65 -7.47 -1.27
C PRO A 51 -2.36 -7.25 -0.50
N HIS A 52 -1.86 -8.30 0.15
CA HIS A 52 -0.60 -8.27 0.89
C HIS A 52 0.61 -8.07 -0.03
N ALA A 53 0.63 -8.73 -1.18
CA ALA A 53 1.67 -8.53 -2.21
C ALA A 53 1.68 -7.08 -2.72
N LEU A 54 0.51 -6.46 -2.90
CA LEU A 54 0.42 -5.04 -3.28
C LEU A 54 0.97 -4.12 -2.19
N ARG A 55 0.68 -4.43 -0.92
CA ARG A 55 1.23 -3.71 0.23
C ARG A 55 2.76 -3.79 0.26
N HIS A 56 3.34 -4.97 0.06
CA HIS A 56 4.79 -5.15 -0.03
C HIS A 56 5.39 -4.37 -1.20
N SER A 57 4.73 -4.39 -2.35
CA SER A 57 5.19 -3.63 -3.53
C SER A 57 5.20 -2.12 -3.25
N ALA A 58 4.18 -1.61 -2.58
CA ALA A 58 4.13 -0.21 -2.17
C ALA A 58 5.25 0.15 -1.17
N ALA A 59 5.51 -0.72 -0.18
CA ALA A 59 6.60 -0.52 0.76
C ALA A 59 7.96 -0.50 0.06
N MET A 60 8.17 -1.42 -0.88
CA MET A 60 9.40 -1.48 -1.68
C MET A 60 9.61 -0.24 -2.52
N ASP A 61 8.56 0.25 -3.16
CA ASP A 61 8.62 1.45 -3.99
C ASP A 61 9.00 2.67 -3.14
N LEU A 62 8.40 2.83 -1.97
CA LEU A 62 8.75 3.90 -1.03
C LEU A 62 10.21 3.80 -0.56
N LEU A 63 10.70 2.59 -0.24
CA LEU A 63 12.08 2.37 0.16
C LEU A 63 13.08 2.73 -0.95
N GLN A 64 12.80 2.32 -2.19
CA GLN A 64 13.63 2.64 -3.35
C GLN A 64 13.71 4.15 -3.61
N ASN A 65 12.66 4.87 -3.25
CA ASN A 65 12.61 6.33 -3.32
C ASN A 65 13.22 7.03 -2.09
N GLY A 66 13.91 6.30 -1.23
CA GLY A 66 14.65 6.83 -0.10
C GLY A 66 13.78 7.25 1.09
N VAL A 67 12.56 6.73 1.18
CA VAL A 67 11.70 6.97 2.35
C VAL A 67 12.18 6.11 3.51
N ASP A 68 12.28 6.70 4.69
CA ASP A 68 12.70 5.99 5.90
C ASP A 68 11.74 4.86 6.27
N ARG A 69 12.29 3.72 6.71
CA ARG A 69 11.52 2.53 7.09
C ARG A 69 10.48 2.80 8.16
N THR A 70 10.81 3.66 9.11
CA THR A 70 9.91 4.05 10.20
C THR A 70 8.69 4.81 9.68
N VAL A 71 8.93 5.70 8.72
CA VAL A 71 7.84 6.46 8.04
C VAL A 71 6.95 5.51 7.25
N ILE A 72 7.54 4.53 6.57
CA ILE A 72 6.78 3.52 5.82
C ILE A 72 5.91 2.68 6.77
N ALA A 73 6.49 2.20 7.87
CA ALA A 73 5.76 1.43 8.88
C ALA A 73 4.58 2.22 9.46
N LEU A 74 4.80 3.49 9.81
CA LEU A 74 3.76 4.38 10.29
C LEU A 74 2.65 4.58 9.24
N TRP A 75 3.03 4.81 7.99
CA TRP A 75 2.09 5.07 6.91
C TRP A 75 1.24 3.85 6.56
N LEU A 76 1.83 2.66 6.63
CA LEU A 76 1.14 1.39 6.42
C LEU A 76 0.35 0.91 7.64
N GLY A 77 0.40 1.64 8.76
CA GLY A 77 -0.36 1.31 9.96
C GLY A 77 0.24 0.18 10.78
N HIS A 78 1.56 0.04 10.79
CA HIS A 78 2.23 -0.91 11.68
C HIS A 78 2.19 -0.44 13.13
N GLU A 79 1.61 -1.27 13.97
CA GLU A 79 1.55 -1.09 15.42
C GLU A 79 2.83 -1.58 16.13
N SER A 80 3.99 -1.15 15.73
CA SER A 80 5.14 -1.25 16.59
C SER A 80 5.09 -0.08 17.57
N VAL A 81 4.77 -0.39 18.82
CA VAL A 81 4.52 0.58 19.90
C VAL A 81 5.71 1.54 20.11
N GLU A 82 6.93 1.07 19.92
CA GLU A 82 8.14 1.89 20.10
C GLU A 82 8.34 2.92 18.99
N THR A 83 7.95 2.60 17.78
CA THR A 83 8.11 3.48 16.61
C THR A 83 6.96 4.48 16.52
N THR A 84 5.79 4.11 17.01
CA THR A 84 4.60 4.96 16.97
C THR A 84 4.71 6.15 17.91
N GLN A 85 5.40 6.02 19.05
CA GLN A 85 5.56 7.12 20.01
C GLN A 85 6.43 8.25 19.47
N ILE A 86 7.45 7.96 18.67
CA ILE A 86 8.32 8.96 18.05
C ILE A 86 7.59 9.73 16.95
N TYR A 87 6.64 9.08 16.27
CA TYR A 87 5.92 9.63 15.11
C TYR A 87 4.42 9.81 15.34
N LEU A 88 3.96 9.74 16.59
CA LEU A 88 2.55 9.93 16.96
C LEU A 88 2.00 11.28 16.46
N HIS A 89 2.89 12.21 16.24
CA HIS A 89 2.64 13.53 15.66
C HIS A 89 3.22 13.67 14.25
N ALA A 90 3.52 12.54 13.58
CA ALA A 90 3.94 12.61 12.18
C ALA A 90 2.82 13.24 11.37
N ASP A 91 2.96 14.52 11.21
CA ASP A 91 2.08 15.41 10.48
C ASP A 91 1.77 14.81 9.09
N MET A 92 0.57 15.01 8.61
CA MET A 92 0.14 14.67 7.25
C MET A 92 1.14 15.13 6.20
N LYS A 93 1.84 16.25 6.45
CA LYS A 93 2.94 16.75 5.63
C LYS A 93 4.07 15.74 5.42
N LEU A 94 4.39 14.92 6.42
CA LEU A 94 5.44 13.91 6.31
C LEU A 94 4.99 12.76 5.41
N LYS A 95 3.72 12.39 5.50
CA LYS A 95 3.09 11.37 4.65
C LYS A 95 2.99 11.87 3.20
N GLU A 96 2.58 13.12 3.00
CA GLU A 96 2.54 13.76 1.69
C GLU A 96 3.93 13.86 1.05
N LYS A 97 4.95 14.25 1.84
CA LYS A 97 6.35 14.28 1.39
C LYS A 97 6.86 12.90 1.02
N ALA A 98 6.50 11.86 1.77
CA ALA A 98 6.86 10.48 1.43
C ALA A 98 6.23 10.05 0.11
N LEU A 99 4.94 10.34 -0.12
CA LEU A 99 4.26 10.07 -1.38
C LEU A 99 4.82 10.87 -2.56
N SER A 100 5.20 12.12 -2.35
CA SER A 100 5.77 12.95 -3.42
C SER A 100 7.11 12.45 -3.95
N ARG A 101 7.80 11.57 -3.20
CA ARG A 101 9.03 10.91 -3.64
C ARG A 101 8.78 9.67 -4.48
N THR A 102 7.56 9.20 -4.57
CA THR A 102 7.18 8.04 -5.39
C THR A 102 7.09 8.48 -6.85
N PRO A 103 7.81 7.86 -7.77
CA PRO A 103 7.74 8.22 -9.18
C PRO A 103 6.34 7.92 -9.74
N PRO A 104 5.87 8.68 -10.71
CA PRO A 104 4.60 8.40 -11.37
C PRO A 104 4.63 7.02 -12.02
N LEU A 105 3.51 6.30 -11.95
CA LEU A 105 3.30 5.01 -12.60
C LEU A 105 3.60 5.12 -14.10
N GLY A 106 4.69 4.57 -14.55
CA GLY A 106 5.16 4.66 -15.94
C GLY A 106 6.66 4.45 -16.09
N VAL A 107 7.38 4.38 -14.97
CA VAL A 107 8.81 4.07 -14.97
C VAL A 107 9.00 2.58 -15.24
N LYS A 108 9.89 2.25 -16.19
CA LYS A 108 10.23 0.85 -16.48
C LYS A 108 10.67 0.15 -15.20
N PRO A 109 10.06 -0.97 -14.81
CA PRO A 109 10.43 -1.68 -13.60
C PRO A 109 11.86 -2.20 -13.73
N GLY A 110 12.75 -1.70 -12.88
CA GLY A 110 14.07 -2.28 -12.69
C GLY A 110 13.95 -3.63 -11.98
N ARG A 111 14.87 -4.56 -12.26
CA ARG A 111 14.92 -5.83 -11.55
C ARG A 111 15.66 -5.61 -10.21
N TYR A 112 14.91 -5.26 -9.19
CA TYR A 112 15.47 -5.10 -7.84
C TYR A 112 15.62 -6.47 -7.16
N ARG A 113 16.78 -6.69 -6.52
CA ARG A 113 17.01 -7.83 -5.62
C ARG A 113 17.19 -7.26 -4.22
N PRO A 114 16.20 -7.45 -3.32
CA PRO A 114 16.33 -7.00 -1.95
C PRO A 114 17.43 -7.78 -1.22
N ASP A 115 18.08 -7.13 -0.28
CA ASP A 115 18.96 -7.80 0.67
C ASP A 115 18.15 -8.54 1.76
N ASP A 116 18.82 -9.41 2.52
CA ASP A 116 18.16 -10.22 3.54
C ASP A 116 17.53 -9.38 4.66
N GLN A 117 18.11 -8.23 4.99
CA GLN A 117 17.58 -7.32 6.01
C GLN A 117 16.29 -6.66 5.54
N LEU A 118 16.23 -6.32 4.27
CA LEU A 118 15.04 -5.73 3.68
C LEU A 118 13.91 -6.76 3.58
N LEU A 119 14.22 -7.99 3.23
CA LEU A 119 13.24 -9.08 3.21
C LEU A 119 12.65 -9.32 4.60
N ALA A 120 13.50 -9.40 5.63
CA ALA A 120 13.04 -9.56 7.01
C ALA A 120 12.13 -8.41 7.46
N PHE A 121 12.45 -7.17 7.07
CA PHE A 121 11.60 -6.01 7.33
C PHE A 121 10.25 -6.13 6.63
N LEU A 122 10.23 -6.52 5.37
CA LEU A 122 9.00 -6.67 4.60
C LEU A 122 8.11 -7.81 5.13
N GLU A 123 8.70 -8.90 5.58
CA GLU A 123 7.98 -10.02 6.20
C GLU A 123 7.35 -9.63 7.54
N SER A 124 7.94 -8.65 8.24
CA SER A 124 7.39 -8.10 9.48
C SER A 124 6.22 -7.15 9.27
N LEU A 125 6.01 -6.70 8.05
CA LEU A 125 4.92 -5.81 7.65
C LEU A 125 3.61 -6.60 7.47
#